data_e4afe9aa95292383cecad5f0597c4175
#
_entry.id   e4afe9aa95292383cecad5f0597c4175
#
_cell.length_a   1.000
_cell.length_b   1.000
_cell.length_c   1.000
_cell.angle_alpha   90.00
_cell.angle_beta   90.00
_cell.angle_gamma   90.00
#
_symmetry.space_group_name_H-M   'P 1'
#
loop_
_entity.id
_entity.type
_entity.pdbx_description
1 polymer ?
#
loop_
_entity_poly.entity_id
_entity_poly.type
_entity_poly.pdbx_seq_one_letter_code
_entity_poly.pdbx_strand_id
1 'polypeptide(L)'
;MTEPLYPQVTPTLAEQRKELAPEIHDAFEAFSRAVFADAALPQKTKQLIAVAVAHVTQCPYCIRGHTRLAHRHGASASEVMEAVWVAAEMRAGGAYAHSALALHSLGDHPSPPAES
;
A
#
# COMPACT_ATOMS: atom_id res chain seq x y z
N MET A 1 8.21 16.94 -25.26
CA MET A 1 7.60 16.58 -23.96
C MET A 1 7.91 15.14 -23.63
N THR A 2 8.37 14.91 -22.42
CA THR A 2 8.58 13.56 -21.93
C THR A 2 7.24 12.96 -21.49
N GLU A 3 7.04 11.70 -21.82
CA GLU A 3 5.88 10.98 -21.32
C GLU A 3 6.00 10.79 -19.81
N PRO A 4 4.89 10.85 -19.07
CA PRO A 4 4.92 10.58 -17.64
C PRO A 4 5.31 9.13 -17.37
N LEU A 5 6.11 8.92 -16.33
CA LEU A 5 6.49 7.59 -15.90
C LEU A 5 5.28 6.72 -15.54
N TYR A 6 4.28 7.36 -14.94
CA TYR A 6 3.03 6.71 -14.54
C TYR A 6 1.87 7.41 -15.24
N PRO A 7 1.42 6.88 -16.39
CA PRO A 7 0.29 7.49 -17.11
C PRO A 7 -0.97 7.53 -16.25
N GLN A 8 -1.78 8.56 -16.44
CA GLN A 8 -3.07 8.63 -15.78
C GLN A 8 -4.03 7.59 -16.34
N VAL A 9 -4.87 7.04 -15.48
CA VAL A 9 -5.93 6.13 -15.90
C VAL A 9 -7.08 6.98 -16.41
N THR A 10 -7.15 7.13 -17.74
CA THR A 10 -8.23 7.85 -18.41
C THR A 10 -9.47 6.97 -18.49
N PRO A 11 -10.68 7.56 -18.73
CA PRO A 11 -11.87 6.75 -18.97
C PRO A 11 -11.70 5.76 -20.12
N THR A 12 -10.99 6.15 -21.20
CA THR A 12 -10.71 5.26 -22.32
C THR A 12 -9.88 4.06 -21.89
N LEU A 13 -8.83 4.28 -21.12
CA LEU A 13 -7.98 3.19 -20.63
C LEU A 13 -8.75 2.27 -19.69
N ALA A 14 -9.57 2.83 -18.80
CA ALA A 14 -10.40 2.05 -17.88
C ALA A 14 -11.37 1.15 -18.65
N GLU A 15 -12.00 1.68 -19.69
CA GLU A 15 -12.92 0.92 -20.54
C GLU A 15 -12.19 -0.18 -21.31
N GLN A 16 -11.02 0.13 -21.84
CA GLN A 16 -10.20 -0.85 -22.54
C GLN A 16 -9.83 -2.03 -21.63
N ARG A 17 -9.45 -1.77 -20.38
CA ARG A 17 -9.15 -2.84 -19.42
C ARG A 17 -10.36 -3.74 -19.17
N LYS A 18 -11.54 -3.14 -19.07
CA LYS A 18 -12.77 -3.92 -18.90
C LYS A 18 -13.07 -4.78 -20.13
N GLU A 19 -12.95 -4.19 -21.31
CA GLU A 19 -13.23 -4.89 -22.57
C GLU A 19 -12.31 -6.08 -22.81
N LEU A 20 -11.04 -5.98 -22.38
CA LEU A 20 -10.06 -7.03 -22.61
C LEU A 20 -10.31 -8.30 -21.79
N ALA A 21 -10.93 -8.17 -20.62
CA ALA A 21 -11.26 -9.30 -19.76
C ALA A 21 -12.47 -8.96 -18.87
N PRO A 22 -13.67 -8.87 -19.46
CA PRO A 22 -14.82 -8.31 -18.75
C PRO A 22 -15.25 -9.10 -17.52
N GLU A 23 -15.21 -10.43 -17.56
CA GLU A 23 -15.64 -11.23 -16.43
C GLU A 23 -14.69 -11.09 -15.25
N ILE A 24 -13.39 -11.11 -15.48
CA ILE A 24 -12.38 -10.94 -14.45
C ILE A 24 -12.47 -9.52 -13.89
N HIS A 25 -12.58 -8.53 -14.77
CA HIS A 25 -12.70 -7.13 -14.38
C HIS A 25 -13.90 -6.92 -13.45
N ASP A 26 -15.05 -7.44 -13.82
CA ASP A 26 -16.28 -7.27 -13.06
C ASP A 26 -16.22 -8.02 -11.72
N ALA A 27 -15.60 -9.20 -11.69
CA ALA A 27 -15.37 -9.92 -10.44
C ALA A 27 -14.45 -9.14 -9.50
N PHE A 28 -13.39 -8.55 -10.04
CA PHE A 28 -12.46 -7.73 -9.24
C PHE A 28 -13.16 -6.47 -8.71
N GLU A 29 -13.96 -5.81 -9.54
CA GLU A 29 -14.74 -4.64 -9.11
C GLU A 29 -15.70 -4.99 -7.97
N ALA A 30 -16.39 -6.14 -8.08
CA ALA A 30 -17.29 -6.60 -7.03
C ALA A 30 -16.54 -6.90 -5.73
N PHE A 31 -15.38 -7.53 -5.84
CA PHE A 31 -14.50 -7.80 -4.70
C PHE A 31 -14.06 -6.48 -4.04
N SER A 32 -13.60 -5.53 -4.82
CA SER A 32 -13.15 -4.23 -4.30
C SER A 32 -14.26 -3.49 -3.57
N ARG A 33 -15.47 -3.47 -4.14
CA ARG A 33 -16.64 -2.85 -3.49
C ARG A 33 -16.95 -3.52 -2.15
N ALA A 34 -16.90 -4.84 -2.10
CA ALA A 34 -17.16 -5.58 -0.86
C ALA A 34 -16.10 -5.29 0.20
N VAL A 35 -14.83 -5.22 -0.20
CA VAL A 35 -13.72 -4.90 0.71
C VAL A 35 -13.90 -3.52 1.34
N PHE A 36 -14.28 -2.52 0.54
CA PHE A 36 -14.33 -1.13 1.01
C PHE A 36 -15.71 -0.70 1.52
N ALA A 37 -16.70 -1.59 1.54
CA ALA A 37 -17.99 -1.26 2.11
C ALA A 37 -17.90 -1.08 3.63
N ASP A 38 -18.76 -0.23 4.20
CA ASP A 38 -18.88 -0.12 5.66
C ASP A 38 -19.26 -1.47 6.25
N ALA A 39 -18.50 -1.90 7.25
CA ALA A 39 -18.78 -3.15 7.97
C ALA A 39 -18.25 -2.98 9.40
N ALA A 40 -17.46 -3.94 9.90
CA ALA A 40 -16.83 -3.78 11.20
C ALA A 40 -15.94 -2.53 11.25
N LEU A 41 -15.33 -2.18 10.12
CA LEU A 41 -14.57 -0.94 9.98
C LEU A 41 -15.32 -0.01 9.01
N PRO A 42 -15.41 1.28 9.32
CA PRO A 42 -16.01 2.24 8.39
C PRO A 42 -15.11 2.49 7.19
N GLN A 43 -15.71 2.96 6.10
CA GLN A 43 -14.99 3.23 4.85
C GLN A 43 -13.79 4.15 5.04
N LYS A 44 -13.95 5.22 5.84
CA LYS A 44 -12.85 6.14 6.12
C LYS A 44 -11.63 5.40 6.67
N THR A 45 -11.85 4.51 7.64
CA THR A 45 -10.76 3.71 8.24
C THR A 45 -10.14 2.79 7.20
N LYS A 46 -10.97 2.12 6.39
CA LYS A 46 -10.48 1.23 5.35
C LYS A 46 -9.64 1.98 4.31
N GLN A 47 -10.04 3.19 3.94
CA GLN A 47 -9.26 4.00 3.00
C GLN A 47 -7.94 4.46 3.61
N LEU A 48 -7.92 4.79 4.90
CA LEU A 48 -6.67 5.13 5.58
C LEU A 48 -5.72 3.93 5.67
N ILE A 49 -6.25 2.74 5.89
CA ILE A 49 -5.47 1.50 5.83
C ILE A 49 -4.89 1.33 4.42
N ALA A 50 -5.70 1.56 3.39
CA ALA A 50 -5.23 1.45 2.01
C ALA A 50 -4.13 2.46 1.70
N VAL A 51 -4.22 3.68 2.22
CA VAL A 51 -3.15 4.69 2.09
C VAL A 51 -1.85 4.17 2.70
N ALA A 52 -1.92 3.62 3.92
CA ALA A 52 -0.74 3.07 4.57
C ALA A 52 -0.13 1.91 3.78
N VAL A 53 -0.97 0.96 3.35
CA VAL A 53 -0.52 -0.18 2.54
C VAL A 53 0.10 0.29 1.23
N ALA A 54 -0.52 1.28 0.57
CA ALA A 54 -0.01 1.82 -0.69
C ALA A 54 1.40 2.42 -0.54
N HIS A 55 1.69 3.00 0.61
CA HIS A 55 3.03 3.53 0.89
C HIS A 55 4.05 2.43 1.17
N VAL A 56 3.60 1.28 1.68
CA VAL A 56 4.46 0.10 1.85
C VAL A 56 4.76 -0.56 0.51
N THR A 57 3.73 -0.76 -0.31
CA THR A 57 3.87 -1.37 -1.63
C THR A 57 4.45 -0.41 -2.67
N GLN A 58 4.51 0.88 -2.35
CA GLN A 58 5.03 1.93 -3.22
C GLN A 58 4.29 2.00 -4.57
N CYS A 59 2.96 1.99 -4.49
CA CYS A 59 2.10 2.03 -5.66
C CYS A 59 1.58 3.46 -5.88
N PRO A 60 2.10 4.22 -6.87
CA PRO A 60 1.66 5.60 -7.10
C PRO A 60 0.16 5.72 -7.38
N TYR A 61 -0.41 4.77 -8.13
CA TYR A 61 -1.84 4.78 -8.42
C TYR A 61 -2.68 4.60 -7.16
N CYS A 62 -2.27 3.67 -6.31
CA CYS A 62 -2.96 3.41 -5.04
C CYS A 62 -2.83 4.59 -4.09
N ILE A 63 -1.66 5.22 -4.02
CA ILE A 63 -1.44 6.40 -3.18
C ILE A 63 -2.40 7.51 -3.60
N ARG A 64 -2.44 7.83 -4.89
CA ARG A 64 -3.31 8.91 -5.40
C ARG A 64 -4.78 8.58 -5.20
N GLY A 65 -5.20 7.39 -5.60
CA GLY A 65 -6.60 7.00 -5.57
C GLY A 65 -7.15 6.89 -4.16
N HIS A 66 -6.47 6.17 -3.29
CA HIS A 66 -6.96 5.96 -1.92
C HIS A 66 -6.81 7.18 -1.03
N THR A 67 -5.83 8.04 -1.27
CA THR A 67 -5.75 9.33 -0.57
C THR A 67 -6.96 10.21 -0.89
N ARG A 68 -7.36 10.27 -2.17
CA ARG A 68 -8.56 11.02 -2.58
C ARG A 68 -9.82 10.41 -1.97
N LEU A 69 -9.93 9.09 -1.97
CA LEU A 69 -11.07 8.40 -1.37
C LEU A 69 -11.14 8.61 0.14
N ALA A 70 -9.99 8.52 0.83
CA ALA A 70 -9.93 8.80 2.26
C ALA A 70 -10.43 10.22 2.56
N HIS A 71 -9.98 11.20 1.79
CA HIS A 71 -10.42 12.59 1.95
C HIS A 71 -11.92 12.72 1.67
N ARG A 72 -12.41 12.06 0.63
CA ARG A 72 -13.83 12.07 0.28
C ARG A 72 -14.70 11.47 1.39
N HIS A 73 -14.17 10.51 2.15
CA HIS A 73 -14.85 9.92 3.30
C HIS A 73 -14.55 10.63 4.61
N GLY A 74 -14.00 11.84 4.55
CA GLY A 74 -13.84 12.72 5.69
C GLY A 74 -12.49 12.67 6.39
N ALA A 75 -11.50 12.02 5.82
CA ALA A 75 -10.16 12.02 6.40
C ALA A 75 -9.51 13.39 6.23
N SER A 76 -8.92 13.87 7.32
CA SER A 76 -8.13 15.11 7.32
C SER A 76 -6.72 14.84 6.79
N ALA A 77 -6.01 15.91 6.43
CA ALA A 77 -4.61 15.81 6.04
C ALA A 77 -3.77 15.19 7.18
N SER A 78 -4.07 15.52 8.43
CA SER A 78 -3.38 14.96 9.59
C SER A 78 -3.60 13.45 9.70
N GLU A 79 -4.84 13.00 9.50
CA GLU A 79 -5.16 11.58 9.52
C GLU A 79 -4.44 10.81 8.42
N VAL A 80 -4.41 11.38 7.21
CA VAL A 80 -3.68 10.79 6.09
C VAL A 80 -2.19 10.70 6.42
N MET A 81 -1.62 11.77 6.98
CA MET A 81 -0.20 11.79 7.32
C MET A 81 0.14 10.80 8.43
N GLU A 82 -0.74 10.63 9.40
CA GLU A 82 -0.54 9.63 10.45
C GLU A 82 -0.58 8.20 9.89
N ALA A 83 -1.45 7.93 8.92
CA ALA A 83 -1.47 6.63 8.23
C ALA A 83 -0.13 6.38 7.51
N VAL A 84 0.43 7.41 6.88
CA VAL A 84 1.76 7.32 6.23
C VAL A 84 2.85 7.02 7.28
N TRP A 85 2.79 7.66 8.44
CA TRP A 85 3.75 7.41 9.51
C TRP A 85 3.66 6.00 10.06
N VAL A 86 2.45 5.42 10.14
CA VAL A 86 2.28 4.02 10.52
C VAL A 86 2.98 3.11 9.51
N ALA A 87 2.83 3.40 8.22
CA ALA A 87 3.52 2.64 7.17
C ALA A 87 5.05 2.73 7.33
N ALA A 88 5.57 3.92 7.60
CA ALA A 88 7.00 4.13 7.81
C ALA A 88 7.50 3.36 9.03
N GLU A 89 6.76 3.41 10.14
CA GLU A 89 7.09 2.69 11.36
C GLU A 89 7.12 1.18 11.11
N MET A 90 6.12 0.66 10.41
CA MET A 90 6.04 -0.77 10.13
C MET A 90 7.19 -1.26 9.26
N ARG A 91 7.65 -0.44 8.31
CA ARG A 91 8.82 -0.79 7.50
C ARG A 91 10.09 -0.79 8.35
N ALA A 92 10.29 0.25 9.14
CA ALA A 92 11.44 0.33 10.05
C ALA A 92 11.38 -0.76 11.11
N GLY A 93 10.22 -0.96 11.72
CA GLY A 93 10.01 -1.98 12.74
C GLY A 93 10.21 -3.38 12.22
N GLY A 94 9.75 -3.65 11.00
CA GLY A 94 9.98 -4.93 10.35
C GLY A 94 11.46 -5.21 10.13
N ALA A 95 12.21 -4.21 9.67
CA ALA A 95 13.65 -4.33 9.50
C ALA A 95 14.33 -4.59 10.86
N TYR A 96 13.97 -3.83 11.85
CA TYR A 96 14.52 -4.00 13.20
C TYR A 96 14.19 -5.38 13.78
N ALA A 97 12.95 -5.83 13.65
CA ALA A 97 12.54 -7.15 14.15
C ALA A 97 13.35 -8.27 13.49
N HIS A 98 13.63 -8.16 12.21
CA HIS A 98 14.41 -9.14 11.48
C HIS A 98 15.89 -9.12 11.84
N SER A 99 16.38 -8.13 12.58
CA SER A 99 17.75 -8.13 13.08
C SER A 99 18.04 -9.35 13.95
N ALA A 100 16.99 -9.94 14.55
CA ALA A 100 17.15 -11.20 15.28
C ALA A 100 17.71 -12.32 14.39
N LEU A 101 17.29 -12.35 13.12
CA LEU A 101 17.82 -13.33 12.16
C LEU A 101 19.30 -13.07 11.86
N ALA A 102 19.68 -11.82 11.70
CA ALA A 102 21.07 -11.44 11.44
C ALA A 102 21.95 -11.83 12.65
N LEU A 103 21.51 -11.46 13.84
CA LEU A 103 22.27 -11.77 15.06
C LEU A 103 22.34 -13.28 15.29
N HIS A 104 21.25 -14.01 15.09
CA HIS A 104 21.25 -15.46 15.19
C HIS A 104 22.22 -16.09 14.19
N SER A 105 22.31 -15.54 12.98
CA SER A 105 23.21 -16.02 11.94
C SER A 105 24.69 -15.82 12.28
N LEU A 106 25.00 -14.89 13.18
CA LEU A 106 26.35 -14.73 13.70
C LEU A 106 26.72 -15.82 14.72
N GLY A 107 25.72 -16.52 15.24
CA GLY A 107 25.93 -17.59 16.25
C GLY A 107 26.42 -17.03 17.57
N ASP A 108 27.16 -17.85 18.31
CA ASP A 108 27.73 -17.47 19.60
C ASP A 108 29.00 -16.62 19.46
N HIS A 109 29.35 -16.26 18.24
CA HIS A 109 30.56 -15.52 17.95
C HIS A 109 30.16 -14.15 17.34
N PRO A 110 29.90 -13.15 18.21
CA PRO A 110 29.51 -11.82 17.70
C PRO A 110 30.65 -11.09 16.96
N SER A 111 31.90 -11.55 17.15
CA SER A 111 33.03 -11.01 16.43
C SER A 111 33.25 -11.78 15.14
N PRO A 112 33.75 -11.14 14.06
CA PRO A 112 34.05 -11.87 12.85
C PRO A 112 35.09 -12.96 13.13
N PRO A 113 34.98 -14.12 12.45
CA PRO A 113 35.98 -15.18 12.63
C PRO A 113 37.36 -14.68 12.22
N ALA A 114 38.37 -15.19 12.93
CA ALA A 114 39.74 -14.89 12.57
C ALA A 114 40.00 -15.40 11.15
N GLU A 115 40.67 -14.59 10.34
CA GLU A 115 41.07 -15.02 9.01
C GLU A 115 42.05 -16.19 9.11
N SER A 116 41.73 -17.21 8.38
CA SER A 116 42.61 -18.39 8.30
C SER A 116 43.56 -18.27 7.11
#